data_83c224915b250f6e6a55fe1b75a899bf
#
_entry.id   83c224915b250f6e6a55fe1b75a899bf
#
_cell.length_a   1.000
_cell.length_b   1.000
_cell.length_c   1.000
_cell.angle_alpha   90.00
_cell.angle_beta   90.00
_cell.angle_gamma   90.00
#
_symmetry.space_group_name_H-M   'P 1'
#
loop_
_entity.id
_entity.type
_entity.pdbx_description
1 polymer ?
#
loop_
_entity_poly.entity_id
_entity_poly.type
_entity_poly.pdbx_seq_one_letter_code
_entity_poly.pdbx_strand_id
1 'polypeptide(L)'
;MRKGCYILLLLLMGLVACQQEIVSNDPSLKLQFSHDTVLFDTVFTTLGSSTKCVLVYNPNKNAINIDQVEIRDGKHFFINLDGENNIDQLRDIVIRGKDSLFLFIKAQIDPLEENNPVLLEDDIAFRVNGNIQHINLQAYGQNVEKIRSDSGLVIYHNLSLTNERPYLLYDTVAVTGNLAIEEGTTIYMHAGALIYAYGNVIAKGTKDQPIIFRGDRTDMLFDSVPYRMASGQWEGLYLMHTADRLPSTYTLDHVNILSGSIGLYVYSEATGSILPKITLSNSKIHNHSIYGLVLQNVNAKVYNCEISNCASYCVYLSGGKHDFVHNTIAAYYGYPYTDLNIHNNIIADDVAAVYINNLSKNTAKTVSSFTNCIITGRRKQSLMVATPLPEHYEGSFEGNYLRSDSLHEAFAKNNVYASDSDSCVFRNIYYLSKQYHYYDFHLDSLSPARGIGDSIATLSYPTDMVGLPRKNKPDAGCYEYVEEL
;
A
#
# COMPACT_ATOMS: atom_id res chain seq x y z
N MET A 1 -39.62 -20.83 -62.35
CA MET A 1 -38.14 -20.73 -62.30
C MET A 1 -37.59 -20.03 -61.07
N ARG A 2 -38.18 -18.94 -60.51
CA ARG A 2 -37.69 -18.24 -59.29
C ARG A 2 -37.71 -19.05 -57.99
N LYS A 3 -38.76 -19.87 -57.76
CA LYS A 3 -38.87 -20.69 -56.52
C LYS A 3 -37.88 -21.85 -56.46
N GLY A 4 -37.47 -22.43 -57.57
CA GLY A 4 -36.46 -23.49 -57.63
C GLY A 4 -35.03 -22.99 -57.31
N CYS A 5 -34.76 -21.75 -57.68
CA CYS A 5 -33.44 -21.13 -57.41
C CYS A 5 -33.19 -20.85 -55.91
N TYR A 6 -34.26 -20.50 -55.16
CA TYR A 6 -34.16 -20.31 -53.68
C TYR A 6 -33.98 -21.63 -52.92
N ILE A 7 -34.61 -22.70 -53.39
CA ILE A 7 -34.46 -24.04 -52.78
C ILE A 7 -33.04 -24.57 -53.04
N LEU A 8 -32.49 -24.33 -54.24
CA LEU A 8 -31.12 -24.71 -54.58
C LEU A 8 -30.07 -23.87 -53.76
N LEU A 9 -30.37 -22.57 -53.57
CA LEU A 9 -29.49 -21.69 -52.75
C LEU A 9 -29.52 -22.08 -51.25
N LEU A 10 -30.69 -22.47 -50.74
CA LEU A 10 -30.86 -22.97 -49.35
C LEU A 10 -30.18 -24.36 -49.18
N LEU A 11 -30.23 -25.23 -50.19
CA LEU A 11 -29.53 -26.52 -50.15
C LEU A 11 -28.01 -26.33 -50.28
N LEU A 12 -27.52 -25.36 -51.04
CA LEU A 12 -26.09 -25.01 -51.09
C LEU A 12 -25.58 -24.37 -49.80
N MET A 13 -26.38 -23.55 -49.12
CA MET A 13 -26.04 -23.01 -47.79
C MET A 13 -26.01 -24.11 -46.71
N GLY A 14 -26.80 -25.17 -46.83
CA GLY A 14 -26.81 -26.32 -45.91
C GLY A 14 -25.58 -27.20 -46.00
N LEU A 15 -24.85 -27.18 -47.16
CA LEU A 15 -23.64 -27.99 -47.39
C LEU A 15 -22.36 -27.35 -46.84
N VAL A 16 -22.40 -26.09 -46.43
CA VAL A 16 -21.23 -25.38 -45.88
C VAL A 16 -21.17 -25.51 -44.34
N ALA A 17 -22.19 -26.07 -43.70
CA ALA A 17 -22.36 -26.07 -42.26
C ALA A 17 -21.66 -27.20 -41.50
N CYS A 18 -20.94 -28.11 -42.16
CA CYS A 18 -20.25 -29.21 -41.49
C CYS A 18 -18.84 -29.39 -42.04
N GLN A 19 -17.95 -28.45 -41.73
CA GLN A 19 -16.51 -28.78 -41.83
C GLN A 19 -16.17 -29.65 -40.63
N GLN A 20 -15.96 -30.96 -40.87
CA GLN A 20 -15.31 -31.82 -39.87
C GLN A 20 -13.93 -31.22 -39.55
N GLU A 21 -13.76 -30.80 -38.32
CA GLU A 21 -12.45 -30.31 -37.90
C GLU A 21 -11.44 -31.47 -37.93
N ILE A 22 -10.43 -31.31 -38.76
CA ILE A 22 -9.35 -32.29 -38.87
C ILE A 22 -8.39 -32.04 -37.70
N VAL A 23 -8.39 -32.93 -36.72
CA VAL A 23 -7.38 -32.96 -35.67
C VAL A 23 -6.06 -33.43 -36.26
N SER A 24 -5.02 -32.63 -36.08
CA SER A 24 -3.68 -32.93 -36.62
C SER A 24 -2.78 -33.50 -35.57
N ASN A 25 -2.10 -34.61 -35.92
CA ASN A 25 -1.06 -35.24 -35.07
C ASN A 25 0.36 -34.85 -35.47
N ASP A 26 0.52 -33.76 -36.23
CA ASP A 26 1.83 -33.29 -36.70
C ASP A 26 2.66 -32.77 -35.50
N PRO A 27 3.84 -33.36 -35.20
CA PRO A 27 4.68 -32.94 -34.06
C PRO A 27 5.23 -31.52 -34.19
N SER A 28 5.18 -30.91 -35.35
CA SER A 28 5.60 -29.50 -35.54
C SER A 28 4.59 -28.51 -34.96
N LEU A 29 3.33 -28.91 -34.80
CA LEU A 29 2.26 -28.08 -34.27
C LEU A 29 2.31 -28.07 -32.73
N LYS A 30 2.47 -26.88 -32.16
CA LYS A 30 2.59 -26.63 -30.73
C LYS A 30 1.51 -25.69 -30.25
N LEU A 31 1.20 -25.75 -28.96
CA LEU A 31 0.44 -24.74 -28.25
C LEU A 31 1.29 -23.50 -27.97
N GLN A 32 0.62 -22.39 -27.74
CA GLN A 32 1.21 -21.15 -27.26
C GLN A 32 0.51 -20.79 -25.93
N PHE A 33 1.30 -20.40 -24.94
CA PHE A 33 0.79 -19.97 -23.64
C PHE A 33 0.94 -18.46 -23.51
N SER A 34 -0.02 -17.79 -22.87
CA SER A 34 0.10 -16.36 -22.57
C SER A 34 1.24 -16.08 -21.57
N HIS A 35 1.57 -17.06 -20.74
CA HIS A 35 2.67 -17.03 -19.78
C HIS A 35 3.30 -18.43 -19.70
N ASP A 36 4.61 -18.49 -19.69
CA ASP A 36 5.39 -19.73 -19.49
C ASP A 36 5.70 -19.99 -18.00
N THR A 37 5.53 -18.97 -17.18
CA THR A 37 5.72 -19.01 -15.73
C THR A 37 4.59 -18.24 -15.04
N VAL A 38 3.96 -18.86 -14.05
CA VAL A 38 2.94 -18.26 -13.21
C VAL A 38 3.50 -18.05 -11.81
N LEU A 39 3.75 -16.80 -11.48
CA LEU A 39 4.26 -16.40 -10.18
C LEU A 39 3.09 -16.00 -9.29
N PHE A 40 2.91 -16.73 -8.19
CA PHE A 40 2.15 -16.29 -7.04
C PHE A 40 3.14 -15.62 -6.09
N ASP A 41 2.89 -14.39 -5.71
CA ASP A 41 3.68 -13.68 -4.72
C ASP A 41 3.61 -14.43 -3.35
N THR A 42 3.57 -13.76 -2.24
CA THR A 42 3.39 -14.39 -0.93
C THR A 42 1.97 -14.95 -0.79
N VAL A 43 1.85 -16.24 -0.53
CA VAL A 43 0.60 -16.95 -0.25
C VAL A 43 0.57 -17.37 1.21
N PHE A 44 -0.36 -16.80 1.98
CA PHE A 44 -0.51 -17.17 3.39
C PHE A 44 -1.05 -18.59 3.53
N THR A 45 -0.41 -19.35 4.42
CA THR A 45 -0.82 -20.75 4.68
C THR A 45 -2.28 -20.80 5.16
N THR A 46 -2.99 -21.83 4.72
CA THR A 46 -4.40 -22.10 5.02
C THR A 46 -5.43 -21.13 4.40
N LEU A 47 -5.01 -20.12 3.59
CA LEU A 47 -5.93 -19.16 2.97
C LEU A 47 -6.10 -19.37 1.46
N GLY A 48 -5.04 -19.73 0.78
CA GLY A 48 -5.01 -19.79 -0.68
C GLY A 48 -4.80 -18.41 -1.35
N SER A 49 -4.44 -18.47 -2.61
CA SER A 49 -4.16 -17.30 -3.44
C SER A 49 -5.40 -16.78 -4.17
N SER A 50 -5.27 -15.60 -4.79
CA SER A 50 -6.09 -15.23 -5.95
C SER A 50 -5.89 -16.25 -7.07
N THR A 51 -6.92 -16.43 -7.91
CA THR A 51 -6.84 -17.29 -9.09
C THR A 51 -6.11 -16.56 -10.21
N LYS A 52 -5.09 -17.19 -10.78
CA LYS A 52 -4.41 -16.72 -11.99
C LYS A 52 -5.02 -17.40 -13.21
N CYS A 53 -5.00 -16.68 -14.35
CA CYS A 53 -5.52 -17.17 -15.61
C CYS A 53 -4.41 -17.18 -16.67
N VAL A 54 -4.24 -18.32 -17.35
CA VAL A 54 -3.36 -18.46 -18.51
C VAL A 54 -4.20 -18.86 -19.71
N LEU A 55 -3.99 -18.22 -20.85
CA LEU A 55 -4.57 -18.64 -22.11
C LEU A 55 -3.70 -19.72 -22.73
N VAL A 56 -4.32 -20.86 -23.04
CA VAL A 56 -3.74 -21.97 -23.80
C VAL A 56 -4.25 -21.86 -25.23
N TYR A 57 -3.45 -21.36 -26.12
CA TYR A 57 -3.82 -20.99 -27.49
C TYR A 57 -3.28 -21.99 -28.52
N ASN A 58 -4.12 -22.41 -29.47
CA ASN A 58 -3.72 -23.12 -30.67
C ASN A 58 -3.47 -22.15 -31.82
N PRO A 59 -2.21 -21.74 -32.12
CA PRO A 59 -1.89 -20.80 -33.19
C PRO A 59 -2.02 -21.39 -34.60
N ASN A 60 -2.30 -22.68 -34.71
CA ASN A 60 -2.31 -23.41 -35.97
C ASN A 60 -3.68 -23.29 -36.65
N LYS A 61 -3.78 -23.69 -37.94
CA LYS A 61 -5.04 -23.74 -38.69
C LYS A 61 -5.88 -24.95 -38.37
N ASN A 62 -5.24 -26.08 -38.05
CA ASN A 62 -5.89 -27.33 -37.73
C ASN A 62 -6.16 -27.44 -36.26
N ALA A 63 -7.17 -28.18 -35.86
CA ALA A 63 -7.38 -28.55 -34.49
C ALA A 63 -6.21 -29.40 -33.95
N ILE A 64 -5.90 -29.25 -32.68
CA ILE A 64 -4.87 -30.01 -31.95
C ILE A 64 -5.57 -30.75 -30.80
N ASN A 65 -5.19 -32.02 -30.58
CA ASN A 65 -5.56 -32.75 -29.38
C ASN A 65 -4.48 -32.57 -28.30
N ILE A 66 -4.89 -32.21 -27.10
CA ILE A 66 -4.07 -32.33 -25.89
C ILE A 66 -4.32 -33.71 -25.34
N ASP A 67 -3.33 -34.59 -25.48
CA ASP A 67 -3.43 -35.98 -25.07
C ASP A 67 -3.61 -36.10 -23.54
N GLN A 68 -2.92 -35.23 -22.81
CA GLN A 68 -2.98 -35.16 -21.34
C GLN A 68 -2.43 -33.86 -20.80
N VAL A 69 -3.02 -33.35 -19.71
CA VAL A 69 -2.47 -32.30 -18.87
C VAL A 69 -2.17 -32.88 -17.49
N GLU A 70 -0.97 -32.69 -17.01
CA GLU A 70 -0.50 -33.18 -15.71
C GLU A 70 0.10 -32.04 -14.90
N ILE A 71 -0.06 -32.09 -13.58
CA ILE A 71 0.71 -31.26 -12.64
C ILE A 71 1.69 -32.20 -11.93
N ARG A 72 2.96 -31.79 -11.81
CA ARG A 72 4.05 -32.70 -11.38
C ARG A 72 3.83 -33.22 -9.97
N ASP A 73 3.60 -32.32 -8.98
CA ASP A 73 3.41 -32.69 -7.58
C ASP A 73 1.95 -32.49 -7.14
N GLY A 74 1.31 -31.40 -7.55
CA GLY A 74 -0.10 -31.11 -7.28
C GLY A 74 -0.43 -30.91 -5.79
N LYS A 75 0.57 -30.72 -4.94
CA LYS A 75 0.38 -30.59 -3.50
C LYS A 75 -0.13 -29.19 -3.11
N HIS A 76 0.41 -28.16 -3.75
CA HIS A 76 0.17 -26.78 -3.39
C HIS A 76 -0.55 -25.98 -4.47
N PHE A 77 -0.64 -26.51 -5.68
CA PHE A 77 -1.25 -25.85 -6.83
C PHE A 77 -2.41 -26.66 -7.37
N PHE A 78 -3.50 -25.97 -7.69
CA PHE A 78 -4.73 -26.55 -8.21
C PHE A 78 -5.06 -25.87 -9.53
N ILE A 79 -5.45 -26.67 -10.52
CA ILE A 79 -5.75 -26.19 -11.87
C ILE A 79 -7.20 -26.47 -12.24
N ASN A 80 -7.75 -25.62 -13.10
CA ASN A 80 -9.01 -25.83 -13.79
C ASN A 80 -8.82 -25.43 -15.25
N LEU A 81 -8.99 -26.39 -16.14
CA LEU A 81 -8.89 -26.16 -17.58
C LEU A 81 -10.29 -26.18 -18.21
N ASP A 82 -10.74 -25.04 -18.70
CA ASP A 82 -12.03 -24.88 -19.38
C ASP A 82 -13.25 -25.43 -18.60
N GLY A 83 -13.22 -25.26 -17.26
CA GLY A 83 -14.28 -25.71 -16.35
C GLY A 83 -14.05 -27.08 -15.71
N GLU A 84 -13.11 -27.91 -16.22
CA GLU A 84 -12.76 -29.20 -15.65
C GLU A 84 -11.61 -29.04 -14.64
N ASN A 85 -11.81 -29.54 -13.42
CA ASN A 85 -10.82 -29.47 -12.33
C ASN A 85 -10.33 -30.85 -11.87
N ASN A 86 -10.93 -31.95 -12.39
CA ASN A 86 -10.45 -33.29 -12.13
C ASN A 86 -9.26 -33.59 -13.05
N ILE A 87 -8.05 -33.69 -12.49
CA ILE A 87 -6.82 -33.89 -13.26
C ILE A 87 -6.83 -35.20 -14.07
N ASP A 88 -7.52 -36.25 -13.59
CA ASP A 88 -7.66 -37.52 -14.28
C ASP A 88 -8.53 -37.43 -15.54
N GLN A 89 -9.36 -36.38 -15.65
CA GLN A 89 -10.23 -36.07 -16.78
C GLN A 89 -9.63 -35.06 -17.76
N LEU A 90 -8.48 -34.49 -17.46
CA LEU A 90 -7.77 -33.57 -18.35
C LEU A 90 -7.00 -34.31 -19.46
N ARG A 91 -7.75 -35.09 -20.27
CA ARG A 91 -7.24 -35.90 -21.39
C ARG A 91 -8.12 -35.72 -22.61
N ASP A 92 -7.51 -35.93 -23.78
CA ASP A 92 -8.19 -35.91 -25.07
C ASP A 92 -8.98 -34.61 -25.32
N ILE A 93 -8.37 -33.45 -24.96
CA ILE A 93 -8.97 -32.13 -25.07
C ILE A 93 -8.62 -31.53 -26.41
N VAL A 94 -9.62 -31.31 -27.25
CA VAL A 94 -9.42 -30.73 -28.59
C VAL A 94 -9.53 -29.20 -28.55
N ILE A 95 -8.48 -28.50 -29.00
CA ILE A 95 -8.53 -27.06 -29.26
C ILE A 95 -8.62 -26.82 -30.76
N ARG A 96 -9.67 -26.12 -31.20
CA ARG A 96 -9.88 -25.74 -32.60
C ARG A 96 -8.72 -24.89 -33.12
N GLY A 97 -8.56 -24.89 -34.42
CA GLY A 97 -7.57 -24.01 -35.06
C GLY A 97 -7.89 -22.53 -34.80
N LYS A 98 -6.90 -21.76 -34.32
CA LYS A 98 -7.03 -20.34 -33.96
C LYS A 98 -7.93 -20.07 -32.75
N ASP A 99 -8.17 -21.06 -31.89
CA ASP A 99 -8.96 -20.96 -30.68
C ASP A 99 -8.10 -21.15 -29.42
N SER A 100 -8.67 -20.89 -28.23
CA SER A 100 -7.97 -20.94 -26.96
C SER A 100 -8.87 -21.47 -25.84
N LEU A 101 -8.25 -22.05 -24.83
CA LEU A 101 -8.86 -22.45 -23.56
C LEU A 101 -8.31 -21.60 -22.42
N PHE A 102 -9.12 -21.43 -21.38
CA PHE A 102 -8.71 -20.77 -20.15
C PHE A 102 -8.20 -21.81 -19.14
N LEU A 103 -6.96 -21.63 -18.72
CA LEU A 103 -6.37 -22.38 -17.60
C LEU A 103 -6.37 -21.49 -16.37
N PHE A 104 -7.19 -21.83 -15.38
CA PHE A 104 -7.20 -21.18 -14.07
C PHE A 104 -6.31 -21.94 -13.10
N ILE A 105 -5.48 -21.22 -12.35
CA ILE A 105 -4.52 -21.78 -11.42
C ILE A 105 -4.67 -21.09 -10.07
N LYS A 106 -4.74 -21.85 -9.00
CA LYS A 106 -4.81 -21.38 -7.62
C LYS A 106 -3.73 -22.06 -6.79
N ALA A 107 -3.06 -21.31 -5.93
CA ALA A 107 -2.18 -21.87 -4.91
C ALA A 107 -2.92 -21.94 -3.56
N GLN A 108 -2.76 -23.06 -2.86
CA GLN A 108 -3.23 -23.27 -1.49
C GLN A 108 -2.15 -24.05 -0.74
N ILE A 109 -1.63 -23.44 0.33
CA ILE A 109 -0.44 -23.94 1.02
C ILE A 109 -0.83 -24.32 2.43
N ASP A 110 -0.50 -25.54 2.82
CA ASP A 110 -0.63 -26.02 4.20
C ASP A 110 0.42 -25.35 5.10
N PRO A 111 0.22 -25.37 6.43
CA PRO A 111 1.22 -24.84 7.36
C PRO A 111 2.60 -25.43 7.11
N LEU A 112 3.60 -24.55 7.09
CA LEU A 112 5.01 -24.89 6.86
C LEU A 112 5.73 -25.08 8.19
N GLU A 113 6.84 -25.83 8.18
CA GLU A 113 7.68 -26.00 9.37
C GLU A 113 8.42 -24.71 9.73
N GLU A 114 8.79 -23.91 8.71
CA GLU A 114 9.49 -22.65 8.87
C GLU A 114 8.55 -21.44 8.94
N ASN A 115 8.92 -20.42 9.71
CA ASN A 115 8.18 -19.17 9.80
C ASN A 115 8.57 -18.16 8.71
N ASN A 116 9.73 -18.31 8.10
CA ASN A 116 10.14 -17.47 6.96
C ASN A 116 9.43 -17.90 5.68
N PRO A 117 9.29 -17.01 4.68
CA PRO A 117 8.73 -17.36 3.39
C PRO A 117 9.53 -18.48 2.72
N VAL A 118 8.85 -19.53 2.27
CA VAL A 118 9.45 -20.69 1.58
C VAL A 118 9.02 -20.68 0.12
N LEU A 119 9.99 -20.74 -0.80
CA LEU A 119 9.71 -20.89 -2.23
C LEU A 119 9.21 -22.30 -2.52
N LEU A 120 8.02 -22.38 -3.10
CA LEU A 120 7.37 -23.61 -3.56
C LEU A 120 7.27 -23.57 -5.08
N GLU A 121 7.68 -24.65 -5.74
CA GLU A 121 7.73 -24.77 -7.19
C GLU A 121 7.03 -26.01 -7.67
N ASP A 122 6.32 -25.91 -8.77
CA ASP A 122 5.68 -27.01 -9.49
C ASP A 122 5.66 -26.71 -10.99
N ASP A 123 5.20 -27.63 -11.81
CA ASP A 123 4.97 -27.39 -13.23
C ASP A 123 3.74 -28.13 -13.76
N ILE A 124 3.13 -27.56 -14.77
CA ILE A 124 2.04 -28.16 -15.54
C ILE A 124 2.59 -28.61 -16.87
N ALA A 125 2.50 -29.90 -17.15
CA ALA A 125 2.93 -30.52 -18.40
C ALA A 125 1.75 -30.75 -19.35
N PHE A 126 1.84 -30.25 -20.57
CA PHE A 126 0.90 -30.48 -21.67
C PHE A 126 1.52 -31.47 -22.66
N ARG A 127 0.92 -32.65 -22.82
CA ARG A 127 1.31 -33.62 -23.85
C ARG A 127 0.51 -33.37 -25.11
N VAL A 128 1.17 -33.02 -26.20
CA VAL A 128 0.55 -32.63 -27.46
C VAL A 128 1.38 -33.11 -28.63
N ASN A 129 0.80 -33.92 -29.52
CA ASN A 129 1.46 -34.39 -30.74
C ASN A 129 2.85 -35.01 -30.49
N GLY A 130 3.00 -35.79 -29.39
CA GLY A 130 4.28 -36.36 -29.02
C GLY A 130 5.30 -35.44 -28.37
N ASN A 131 4.98 -34.16 -28.20
CA ASN A 131 5.79 -33.19 -27.46
C ASN A 131 5.26 -32.96 -26.04
N ILE A 132 6.11 -32.46 -25.15
CA ILE A 132 5.73 -31.98 -23.82
C ILE A 132 6.09 -30.50 -23.75
N GLN A 133 5.10 -29.67 -23.38
CA GLN A 133 5.27 -28.24 -23.12
C GLN A 133 4.93 -27.98 -21.67
N HIS A 134 5.65 -27.04 -21.01
CA HIS A 134 5.52 -26.79 -19.60
C HIS A 134 5.07 -25.34 -19.31
N ILE A 135 4.32 -25.17 -18.21
CA ILE A 135 4.09 -23.90 -17.55
C ILE A 135 4.63 -24.05 -16.12
N ASN A 136 5.61 -23.24 -15.75
CA ASN A 136 6.21 -23.27 -14.43
C ASN A 136 5.31 -22.54 -13.42
N LEU A 137 5.23 -23.07 -12.20
CA LEU A 137 4.46 -22.50 -11.09
C LEU A 137 5.41 -22.16 -9.95
N GLN A 138 5.29 -20.96 -9.39
CA GLN A 138 6.09 -20.53 -8.24
C GLN A 138 5.21 -19.76 -7.25
N ALA A 139 5.38 -20.02 -5.95
CA ALA A 139 4.73 -19.30 -4.86
C ALA A 139 5.66 -19.21 -3.65
N TYR A 140 5.57 -18.10 -2.90
CA TYR A 140 6.21 -18.01 -1.59
C TYR A 140 5.17 -18.29 -0.51
N GLY A 141 5.26 -19.49 0.11
CA GLY A 141 4.41 -19.86 1.25
C GLY A 141 4.83 -19.13 2.52
N GLN A 142 3.89 -18.51 3.24
CA GLN A 142 4.17 -17.77 4.47
C GLN A 142 3.21 -18.17 5.58
N ASN A 143 3.76 -18.67 6.70
CA ASN A 143 2.99 -18.85 7.92
C ASN A 143 2.57 -17.50 8.51
N VAL A 144 1.33 -17.41 9.01
CA VAL A 144 0.80 -16.22 9.69
C VAL A 144 0.04 -16.60 10.95
N GLU A 145 0.07 -15.73 11.95
CA GLU A 145 -0.81 -15.80 13.12
C GLU A 145 -2.10 -15.04 12.82
N LYS A 146 -3.24 -15.75 12.84
CA LYS A 146 -4.53 -15.15 12.48
C LYS A 146 -5.23 -14.60 13.71
N ILE A 147 -5.64 -13.34 13.66
CA ILE A 147 -6.50 -12.70 14.64
C ILE A 147 -7.87 -12.48 13.99
N ARG A 148 -8.84 -13.28 14.43
CA ARG A 148 -10.19 -13.30 13.86
C ARG A 148 -11.22 -13.70 14.92
N SER A 149 -12.46 -13.20 14.76
CA SER A 149 -13.63 -13.57 15.56
C SER A 149 -14.88 -13.68 14.69
N ASP A 150 -15.77 -14.62 15.00
CA ASP A 150 -17.05 -14.73 14.31
C ASP A 150 -17.99 -13.55 14.57
N SER A 151 -17.73 -12.77 15.63
CA SER A 151 -18.46 -11.53 15.94
C SER A 151 -17.93 -10.29 15.23
N GLY A 152 -16.82 -10.39 14.49
CA GLY A 152 -16.14 -9.25 13.87
C GLY A 152 -15.37 -8.36 14.86
N LEU A 153 -15.26 -8.76 16.13
CA LEU A 153 -14.55 -8.01 17.18
C LEU A 153 -13.74 -8.94 18.07
N VAL A 154 -12.45 -8.64 18.22
CA VAL A 154 -11.55 -9.32 19.16
C VAL A 154 -11.11 -8.33 20.23
N ILE A 155 -11.29 -8.68 21.48
CA ILE A 155 -10.94 -7.80 22.63
C ILE A 155 -9.81 -8.42 23.42
N TYR A 156 -8.73 -7.65 23.58
CA TYR A 156 -7.62 -7.97 24.48
C TYR A 156 -7.56 -6.94 25.61
N HIS A 157 -7.21 -7.40 26.82
CA HIS A 157 -6.82 -6.45 27.85
C HIS A 157 -5.44 -5.88 27.53
N ASN A 158 -4.42 -6.74 27.44
CA ASN A 158 -3.11 -6.38 26.89
C ASN A 158 -2.80 -7.25 25.69
N LEU A 159 -2.10 -6.69 24.69
CA LEU A 159 -1.68 -7.41 23.51
C LEU A 159 -0.19 -7.18 23.28
N SER A 160 0.56 -8.27 23.11
CA SER A 160 1.96 -8.24 22.70
C SER A 160 2.09 -8.99 21.37
N LEU A 161 2.60 -8.30 20.35
CA LEU A 161 2.87 -8.86 19.03
C LEU A 161 4.38 -9.03 18.89
N THR A 162 4.82 -10.27 18.64
CA THR A 162 6.22 -10.64 18.47
C THR A 162 6.61 -10.72 17.01
N ASN A 163 7.88 -10.84 16.70
CA ASN A 163 8.38 -10.95 15.32
C ASN A 163 8.60 -12.40 14.86
N GLU A 164 8.17 -13.41 15.62
CA GLU A 164 8.36 -14.82 15.26
C GLU A 164 7.69 -15.18 13.94
N ARG A 165 6.51 -14.62 13.67
CA ARG A 165 5.79 -14.75 12.40
C ARG A 165 4.88 -13.53 12.20
N PRO A 166 4.52 -13.19 10.95
CA PRO A 166 3.57 -12.11 10.67
C PRO A 166 2.19 -12.40 11.25
N TYR A 167 1.46 -11.35 11.58
CA TYR A 167 0.06 -11.40 11.98
C TYR A 167 -0.84 -11.08 10.79
N LEU A 168 -2.02 -11.70 10.76
CA LEU A 168 -3.09 -11.41 9.81
C LEU A 168 -4.39 -11.11 10.57
N LEU A 169 -4.78 -9.84 10.56
CA LEU A 169 -5.97 -9.33 11.22
C LEU A 169 -7.13 -9.24 10.23
N TYR A 170 -8.23 -9.91 10.55
CA TYR A 170 -9.46 -9.89 9.73
C TYR A 170 -10.49 -8.88 10.21
N ASP A 171 -10.53 -8.63 11.51
CA ASP A 171 -11.63 -7.94 12.16
C ASP A 171 -11.14 -6.73 12.95
N THR A 172 -12.06 -6.07 13.65
CA THR A 172 -11.72 -5.05 14.60
C THR A 172 -11.03 -5.68 15.82
N VAL A 173 -9.84 -5.17 16.15
CA VAL A 173 -9.09 -5.54 17.37
C VAL A 173 -9.14 -4.37 18.35
N ALA A 174 -9.67 -4.58 19.54
CA ALA A 174 -9.72 -3.59 20.62
C ALA A 174 -8.78 -4.00 21.76
N VAL A 175 -7.80 -3.16 22.06
CA VAL A 175 -6.86 -3.36 23.18
C VAL A 175 -7.20 -2.36 24.27
N THR A 176 -7.78 -2.84 25.38
CA THR A 176 -8.27 -1.97 26.47
C THR A 176 -7.17 -1.56 27.45
N GLY A 177 -6.07 -2.30 27.54
CA GLY A 177 -4.84 -2.01 28.28
C GLY A 177 -3.70 -1.65 27.33
N ASN A 178 -2.52 -2.22 27.55
CA ASN A 178 -1.31 -1.88 26.80
C ASN A 178 -1.16 -2.71 25.52
N LEU A 179 -0.71 -2.04 24.44
CA LEU A 179 -0.28 -2.66 23.18
C LEU A 179 1.24 -2.55 23.07
N ALA A 180 1.93 -3.69 22.95
CA ALA A 180 3.36 -3.77 22.71
C ALA A 180 3.62 -4.49 21.37
N ILE A 181 4.51 -3.95 20.54
CA ILE A 181 4.87 -4.53 19.24
C ILE A 181 6.38 -4.54 19.15
N GLU A 182 6.94 -5.72 18.92
CA GLU A 182 8.37 -5.92 18.81
C GLU A 182 8.91 -5.47 17.43
N GLU A 183 10.20 -5.15 17.37
CA GLU A 183 10.90 -4.80 16.14
C GLU A 183 10.76 -5.90 15.08
N GLY A 184 10.63 -5.50 13.79
CA GLY A 184 10.51 -6.43 12.67
C GLY A 184 9.12 -7.07 12.50
N THR A 185 8.18 -6.83 13.43
CA THR A 185 6.83 -7.37 13.33
C THR A 185 6.10 -6.83 12.10
N THR A 186 5.56 -7.73 11.29
CA THR A 186 4.68 -7.38 10.17
C THR A 186 3.23 -7.75 10.49
N ILE A 187 2.33 -6.77 10.37
CA ILE A 187 0.90 -6.92 10.60
C ILE A 187 0.18 -6.70 9.26
N TYR A 188 -0.34 -7.79 8.70
CA TYR A 188 -1.21 -7.76 7.52
C TYR A 188 -2.64 -7.49 7.97
N MET A 189 -3.27 -6.53 7.33
CA MET A 189 -4.60 -6.05 7.63
C MET A 189 -5.55 -6.44 6.49
N HIS A 190 -6.56 -7.24 6.79
CA HIS A 190 -7.61 -7.58 5.83
C HIS A 190 -8.54 -6.40 5.57
N ALA A 191 -9.31 -6.45 4.50
CA ALA A 191 -10.29 -5.40 4.18
C ALA A 191 -11.28 -5.21 5.34
N GLY A 192 -11.40 -3.97 5.84
CA GLY A 192 -12.22 -3.63 7.01
C GLY A 192 -11.54 -3.85 8.36
N ALA A 193 -10.33 -4.43 8.41
CA ALA A 193 -9.59 -4.60 9.66
C ALA A 193 -9.20 -3.25 10.28
N LEU A 194 -9.31 -3.16 11.61
CA LEU A 194 -9.12 -1.95 12.39
C LEU A 194 -8.53 -2.28 13.76
N ILE A 195 -7.61 -1.44 14.25
CA ILE A 195 -7.08 -1.57 15.62
C ILE A 195 -7.47 -0.35 16.43
N TYR A 196 -8.12 -0.57 17.58
CA TYR A 196 -8.31 0.39 18.65
C TYR A 196 -7.38 0.08 19.82
N ALA A 197 -6.58 1.05 20.26
CA ALA A 197 -5.78 0.94 21.48
C ALA A 197 -6.18 2.06 22.45
N TYR A 198 -6.64 1.67 23.63
CA TYR A 198 -7.14 2.60 24.67
C TYR A 198 -6.13 2.86 25.79
N GLY A 199 -5.09 2.05 25.93
CA GLY A 199 -4.01 2.23 26.91
C GLY A 199 -2.71 2.71 26.27
N ASN A 200 -1.58 2.41 26.90
CA ASN A 200 -0.29 2.78 26.35
C ASN A 200 0.07 1.94 25.12
N VAL A 201 0.80 2.54 24.20
CA VAL A 201 1.32 1.84 23.00
C VAL A 201 2.83 2.00 22.94
N ILE A 202 3.52 0.87 22.79
CA ILE A 202 4.96 0.81 22.54
C ILE A 202 5.18 -0.02 21.28
N ALA A 203 5.59 0.63 20.20
CA ALA A 203 5.93 0.03 18.91
C ALA A 203 7.30 0.57 18.51
N LYS A 204 8.37 -0.16 18.81
CA LYS A 204 9.74 0.27 18.55
C LYS A 204 10.41 -0.72 17.61
N GLY A 205 10.42 -0.37 16.33
CA GLY A 205 11.25 -1.01 15.34
C GLY A 205 12.67 -0.44 15.31
N THR A 206 13.43 -0.88 14.34
CA THR A 206 14.74 -0.34 13.97
C THR A 206 14.79 -0.05 12.48
N LYS A 207 15.81 0.65 12.00
CA LYS A 207 16.02 0.89 10.57
C LYS A 207 16.01 -0.41 9.77
N ASP A 208 16.67 -1.46 10.28
CA ASP A 208 16.83 -2.74 9.59
C ASP A 208 15.66 -3.69 9.85
N GLN A 209 14.93 -3.48 10.93
CA GLN A 209 13.76 -4.26 11.34
C GLN A 209 12.58 -3.35 11.72
N PRO A 210 12.01 -2.61 10.76
CA PRO A 210 10.86 -1.75 11.02
C PRO A 210 9.62 -2.59 11.34
N ILE A 211 8.70 -2.01 12.10
CA ILE A 211 7.35 -2.56 12.28
C ILE A 211 6.51 -2.13 11.08
N ILE A 212 5.77 -3.06 10.47
CA ILE A 212 5.02 -2.81 9.24
C ILE A 212 3.54 -3.12 9.41
N PHE A 213 2.67 -2.13 9.19
CA PHE A 213 1.24 -2.30 8.99
C PHE A 213 0.92 -2.10 7.52
N ARG A 214 0.28 -3.08 6.88
CA ARG A 214 -0.09 -3.01 5.46
C ARG A 214 -1.28 -3.90 5.14
N GLY A 215 -1.93 -3.68 4.00
CA GLY A 215 -2.93 -4.60 3.49
C GLY A 215 -2.38 -6.00 3.25
N ASP A 216 -3.25 -6.99 3.33
CA ASP A 216 -2.93 -8.42 3.19
C ASP A 216 -2.79 -8.88 1.73
N ARG A 217 -3.19 -8.05 0.76
CA ARG A 217 -3.02 -8.36 -0.66
C ARG A 217 -1.55 -8.18 -1.06
N THR A 218 -0.94 -9.27 -1.51
CA THR A 218 0.46 -9.36 -1.94
C THR A 218 0.60 -9.50 -3.45
N ASP A 219 -0.51 -9.77 -4.15
CA ASP A 219 -0.58 -9.92 -5.59
C ASP A 219 -0.48 -8.57 -6.35
N MET A 220 -0.53 -8.66 -7.67
CA MET A 220 -0.54 -7.49 -8.54
C MET A 220 -1.97 -7.00 -8.78
N LEU A 221 -2.16 -5.69 -8.77
CA LEU A 221 -3.42 -5.03 -9.16
C LEU A 221 -3.61 -5.10 -10.68
N PHE A 222 -2.52 -4.83 -11.41
CA PHE A 222 -2.36 -4.98 -12.86
C PHE A 222 -0.99 -5.58 -13.13
N ASP A 223 -0.69 -5.97 -14.35
CA ASP A 223 0.54 -6.68 -14.74
C ASP A 223 1.86 -6.08 -14.20
N SER A 224 1.87 -4.79 -13.89
CA SER A 224 3.07 -4.08 -13.43
C SER A 224 2.89 -3.31 -12.12
N VAL A 225 1.70 -3.36 -11.49
CA VAL A 225 1.36 -2.56 -10.30
C VAL A 225 1.05 -3.47 -9.13
N PRO A 226 1.91 -3.54 -8.10
CA PRO A 226 1.62 -4.32 -6.90
C PRO A 226 0.38 -3.78 -6.17
N TYR A 227 -0.44 -4.69 -5.64
CA TYR A 227 -1.66 -4.33 -4.91
C TYR A 227 -1.37 -3.45 -3.68
N ARG A 228 -0.16 -3.56 -3.09
CA ARG A 228 0.30 -2.69 -2.00
C ARG A 228 0.25 -1.19 -2.31
N MET A 229 0.16 -0.83 -3.60
CA MET A 229 0.04 0.56 -4.05
C MET A 229 -1.41 1.07 -4.04
N ALA A 230 -2.41 0.19 -3.91
CA ALA A 230 -3.79 0.60 -3.70
C ALA A 230 -3.97 1.11 -2.28
N SER A 231 -4.56 2.30 -2.11
CA SER A 231 -4.95 2.84 -0.81
C SER A 231 -6.31 2.29 -0.35
N GLY A 232 -6.65 2.45 0.94
CA GLY A 232 -7.95 2.05 1.47
C GLY A 232 -8.13 0.53 1.60
N GLN A 233 -7.03 -0.21 1.77
CA GLN A 233 -7.09 -1.67 1.89
C GLN A 233 -7.61 -2.13 3.27
N TRP A 234 -7.51 -1.29 4.29
CA TRP A 234 -7.91 -1.54 5.68
C TRP A 234 -8.25 -0.21 6.35
N GLU A 235 -8.90 -0.22 7.52
CA GLU A 235 -9.51 0.99 8.07
C GLU A 235 -8.49 1.92 8.74
N GLY A 236 -7.65 1.44 9.66
CA GLY A 236 -6.67 2.31 10.33
C GLY A 236 -6.16 1.80 11.68
N LEU A 237 -5.20 2.55 12.24
CA LEU A 237 -4.70 2.38 13.60
C LEU A 237 -5.18 3.57 14.45
N TYR A 238 -6.01 3.29 15.47
CA TYR A 238 -6.68 4.27 16.31
C TYR A 238 -6.19 4.18 17.75
N LEU A 239 -5.55 5.24 18.24
CA LEU A 239 -5.08 5.40 19.61
C LEU A 239 -6.05 6.33 20.34
N MET A 240 -6.89 5.76 21.20
CA MET A 240 -8.05 6.43 21.78
C MET A 240 -7.87 6.66 23.26
N HIS A 241 -8.03 7.88 23.71
CA HIS A 241 -8.03 8.21 25.14
C HIS A 241 -9.41 8.70 25.57
N THR A 242 -9.99 8.04 26.57
CA THR A 242 -11.25 8.44 27.18
C THR A 242 -10.99 9.27 28.44
N ALA A 243 -11.89 10.21 28.73
CA ALA A 243 -11.70 11.20 29.79
C ALA A 243 -11.67 10.61 31.23
N ASP A 244 -12.16 9.39 31.39
CA ASP A 244 -12.19 8.64 32.68
C ASP A 244 -10.86 7.92 32.98
N ARG A 245 -9.87 7.97 32.09
CA ARG A 245 -8.58 7.30 32.27
C ARG A 245 -7.45 8.28 32.52
N LEU A 246 -6.35 7.77 33.09
CA LEU A 246 -5.08 8.50 33.13
C LEU A 246 -4.55 8.67 31.70
N PRO A 247 -3.89 9.81 31.41
CA PRO A 247 -3.36 10.08 30.06
C PRO A 247 -2.38 9.00 29.59
N SER A 248 -2.69 8.42 28.43
CA SER A 248 -1.86 7.40 27.81
C SER A 248 -0.60 7.99 27.19
N THR A 249 0.43 7.16 27.07
CA THR A 249 1.66 7.46 26.33
C THR A 249 1.79 6.51 25.14
N TYR A 250 2.01 7.08 23.97
CA TYR A 250 2.18 6.36 22.73
C TYR A 250 3.59 6.60 22.20
N THR A 251 4.33 5.54 21.95
CA THR A 251 5.69 5.60 21.39
C THR A 251 5.73 4.71 20.15
N LEU A 252 5.91 5.33 18.99
CA LEU A 252 6.07 4.67 17.70
C LEU A 252 7.39 5.13 17.09
N ASP A 253 8.31 4.21 16.86
CA ASP A 253 9.62 4.46 16.28
C ASP A 253 9.93 3.42 15.20
N HIS A 254 10.38 3.84 14.02
CA HIS A 254 10.58 2.99 12.85
C HIS A 254 9.34 2.12 12.54
N VAL A 255 8.17 2.77 12.44
CA VAL A 255 6.89 2.14 12.10
C VAL A 255 6.43 2.59 10.72
N ASN A 256 6.18 1.64 9.82
CA ASN A 256 5.63 1.88 8.50
C ASN A 256 4.12 1.55 8.49
N ILE A 257 3.27 2.54 8.25
CA ILE A 257 1.81 2.40 8.18
C ILE A 257 1.40 2.71 6.74
N LEU A 258 0.94 1.67 6.02
CA LEU A 258 0.84 1.73 4.56
C LEU A 258 -0.56 1.36 4.06
N SER A 259 -1.07 2.17 3.14
CA SER A 259 -2.18 1.85 2.23
C SER A 259 -3.54 1.55 2.89
N GLY A 260 -3.79 2.09 4.09
CA GLY A 260 -5.11 2.05 4.74
C GLY A 260 -6.06 3.18 4.32
N SER A 261 -7.21 3.26 4.96
CA SER A 261 -8.13 4.40 4.87
C SER A 261 -7.60 5.57 5.68
N ILE A 262 -7.31 5.36 6.96
CA ILE A 262 -6.61 6.31 7.84
C ILE A 262 -5.34 5.63 8.34
N GLY A 263 -4.19 6.30 8.24
CA GLY A 263 -2.95 5.73 8.72
C GLY A 263 -2.93 5.62 10.25
N LEU A 264 -2.79 6.75 10.91
CA LEU A 264 -2.74 6.83 12.38
C LEU A 264 -3.70 7.91 12.88
N TYR A 265 -4.69 7.53 13.66
CA TYR A 265 -5.63 8.42 14.32
C TYR A 265 -5.38 8.43 15.82
N VAL A 266 -4.98 9.57 16.38
CA VAL A 266 -4.77 9.75 17.81
C VAL A 266 -5.77 10.77 18.34
N TYR A 267 -6.64 10.32 19.21
CA TYR A 267 -7.76 11.12 19.71
C TYR A 267 -7.87 11.08 21.24
N SER A 268 -8.24 12.21 21.80
CA SER A 268 -8.64 12.27 23.21
C SER A 268 -9.97 13.01 23.38
N GLU A 269 -10.83 12.45 24.21
CA GLU A 269 -12.03 13.12 24.72
C GLU A 269 -11.68 14.26 25.69
N ALA A 270 -10.52 14.17 26.36
CA ALA A 270 -10.07 15.19 27.28
C ALA A 270 -9.72 16.48 26.52
N THR A 271 -10.15 17.63 27.04
CA THR A 271 -9.88 18.97 26.48
C THR A 271 -9.12 19.87 27.47
N GLY A 272 -8.77 19.34 28.64
CA GLY A 272 -8.06 20.07 29.71
C GLY A 272 -6.56 20.21 29.43
N SER A 273 -5.82 20.60 30.47
CA SER A 273 -4.37 20.80 30.40
C SER A 273 -3.55 19.51 30.39
N ILE A 274 -4.14 18.39 30.80
CA ILE A 274 -3.48 17.08 30.87
C ILE A 274 -4.02 16.22 29.72
N LEU A 275 -3.23 16.12 28.67
CA LEU A 275 -3.54 15.37 27.45
C LEU A 275 -2.60 14.17 27.27
N PRO A 276 -3.04 13.11 26.59
CA PRO A 276 -2.16 12.02 26.22
C PRO A 276 -0.99 12.51 25.36
N LYS A 277 0.10 11.73 25.36
CA LYS A 277 1.32 12.09 24.65
C LYS A 277 1.66 11.05 23.59
N ILE A 278 2.03 11.51 22.40
CA ILE A 278 2.60 10.65 21.37
C ILE A 278 4.00 11.13 20.97
N THR A 279 4.91 10.18 20.81
CA THR A 279 6.17 10.34 20.10
C THR A 279 6.13 9.44 18.88
N LEU A 280 6.23 10.04 17.70
CA LEU A 280 6.32 9.36 16.41
C LEU A 280 7.63 9.75 15.76
N SER A 281 8.50 8.77 15.48
CA SER A 281 9.84 9.02 14.98
C SER A 281 10.27 8.03 13.91
N ASN A 282 11.13 8.46 12.99
CA ASN A 282 11.76 7.63 11.96
C ASN A 282 10.77 6.71 11.23
N SER A 283 9.54 7.19 11.01
CA SER A 283 8.39 6.39 10.61
C SER A 283 7.81 6.88 9.29
N LYS A 284 7.15 5.95 8.57
CA LYS A 284 6.51 6.25 7.29
C LYS A 284 5.00 6.00 7.39
N ILE A 285 4.19 7.02 7.07
CA ILE A 285 2.75 6.93 6.91
C ILE A 285 2.43 7.29 5.45
N HIS A 286 2.07 6.29 4.65
CA HIS A 286 2.04 6.46 3.20
C HIS A 286 0.81 5.86 2.54
N ASN A 287 0.25 6.60 1.57
CA ASN A 287 -0.75 6.11 0.62
C ASN A 287 -2.09 5.72 1.26
N HIS A 288 -2.72 6.67 1.96
CA HIS A 288 -4.02 6.47 2.61
C HIS A 288 -5.16 7.10 1.81
N SER A 289 -6.33 6.45 1.78
CA SER A 289 -7.48 6.92 0.99
C SER A 289 -8.23 8.07 1.64
N ILE A 290 -7.92 8.41 2.90
CA ILE A 290 -8.50 9.56 3.61
C ILE A 290 -7.37 10.38 4.25
N TYR A 291 -6.90 10.02 5.44
CA TYR A 291 -5.90 10.78 6.21
C TYR A 291 -4.65 9.95 6.48
N GLY A 292 -3.48 10.61 6.53
CA GLY A 292 -2.26 10.00 7.02
C GLY A 292 -2.20 9.97 8.55
N LEU A 293 -1.96 11.13 9.15
CA LEU A 293 -1.85 11.33 10.59
C LEU A 293 -2.93 12.32 11.07
N VAL A 294 -3.76 11.89 12.01
CA VAL A 294 -4.73 12.75 12.68
C VAL A 294 -4.36 12.87 14.16
N LEU A 295 -4.19 14.10 14.64
CA LEU A 295 -3.90 14.40 16.04
C LEU A 295 -4.99 15.33 16.59
N GLN A 296 -5.79 14.82 17.53
CA GLN A 296 -6.89 15.59 18.09
C GLN A 296 -6.86 15.54 19.63
N ASN A 297 -6.71 16.70 20.28
CA ASN A 297 -6.57 16.85 21.74
C ASN A 297 -5.44 15.99 22.31
N VAL A 298 -4.25 16.06 21.70
CA VAL A 298 -3.07 15.30 22.13
C VAL A 298 -1.82 16.17 22.10
N ASN A 299 -0.82 15.83 22.92
CA ASN A 299 0.51 16.42 22.82
C ASN A 299 1.41 15.50 22.00
N ALA A 300 1.90 15.98 20.85
CA ALA A 300 2.66 15.17 19.90
C ALA A 300 4.06 15.72 19.68
N LYS A 301 5.02 14.81 19.59
CA LYS A 301 6.36 15.04 19.07
C LYS A 301 6.58 14.13 17.88
N VAL A 302 6.73 14.73 16.69
CA VAL A 302 6.87 14.00 15.41
C VAL A 302 8.16 14.44 14.75
N TYR A 303 9.10 13.51 14.52
CA TYR A 303 10.38 13.87 13.91
C TYR A 303 10.93 12.78 13.00
N ASN A 304 11.66 13.20 11.98
CA ASN A 304 12.23 12.30 10.97
C ASN A 304 11.17 11.37 10.34
N CYS A 305 9.98 11.88 10.04
CA CYS A 305 8.90 11.06 9.48
C CYS A 305 8.58 11.48 8.05
N GLU A 306 8.27 10.48 7.21
CA GLU A 306 7.63 10.68 5.91
C GLU A 306 6.12 10.44 6.07
N ILE A 307 5.31 11.50 5.83
CA ILE A 307 3.84 11.41 5.84
C ILE A 307 3.37 11.86 4.46
N SER A 308 2.93 10.91 3.64
CA SER A 308 2.82 11.19 2.21
C SER A 308 1.64 10.50 1.53
N ASN A 309 1.19 11.10 0.43
CA ASN A 309 0.20 10.54 -0.50
C ASN A 309 -1.11 10.11 0.15
N CYS A 310 -1.82 11.04 0.79
CA CYS A 310 -3.16 10.81 1.31
C CYS A 310 -4.19 11.56 0.45
N ALA A 311 -5.36 10.97 0.24
CA ALA A 311 -6.37 11.52 -0.65
C ALA A 311 -7.04 12.78 -0.08
N SER A 312 -7.08 12.93 1.26
CA SER A 312 -7.49 14.15 1.93
C SER A 312 -6.26 14.86 2.52
N TYR A 313 -6.05 14.86 3.81
CA TYR A 313 -4.88 15.50 4.42
C TYR A 313 -3.81 14.46 4.81
N CYS A 314 -2.53 14.75 4.54
CA CYS A 314 -1.45 13.95 5.09
C CYS A 314 -1.37 14.13 6.62
N VAL A 315 -1.56 15.37 7.11
CA VAL A 315 -1.60 15.69 8.54
C VAL A 315 -2.80 16.55 8.86
N TYR A 316 -3.59 16.13 9.86
CA TYR A 316 -4.72 16.89 10.42
C TYR A 316 -4.47 17.16 11.90
N LEU A 317 -4.50 18.42 12.33
CA LEU A 317 -4.23 18.85 13.71
C LEU A 317 -5.40 19.62 14.30
N SER A 318 -5.84 19.26 15.53
CA SER A 318 -6.88 19.96 16.23
C SER A 318 -6.76 19.79 17.75
N GLY A 319 -6.41 20.83 18.46
CA GLY A 319 -6.27 20.79 19.94
C GLY A 319 -5.03 20.06 20.43
N GLY A 320 -4.33 20.65 21.39
CA GLY A 320 -3.09 20.16 21.98
C GLY A 320 -1.84 20.80 21.41
N LYS A 321 -0.69 20.32 21.84
CA LYS A 321 0.62 20.81 21.42
C LYS A 321 1.28 19.82 20.45
N HIS A 322 1.61 20.29 19.25
CA HIS A 322 2.18 19.50 18.19
C HIS A 322 3.54 20.05 17.76
N ASP A 323 4.60 19.28 17.94
CA ASP A 323 5.98 19.64 17.59
C ASP A 323 6.49 18.73 16.47
N PHE A 324 6.70 19.31 15.28
CA PHE A 324 7.15 18.64 14.07
C PHE A 324 8.56 19.10 13.72
N VAL A 325 9.52 18.16 13.67
CA VAL A 325 10.92 18.47 13.35
C VAL A 325 11.46 17.53 12.29
N HIS A 326 12.04 18.08 11.23
CA HIS A 326 12.61 17.30 10.13
C HIS A 326 11.65 16.28 9.51
N ASN A 327 10.41 16.68 9.21
CA ASN A 327 9.46 15.78 8.55
C ASN A 327 9.27 16.15 7.09
N THR A 328 9.03 15.15 6.24
CA THR A 328 8.57 15.31 4.86
C THR A 328 7.09 15.02 4.81
N ILE A 329 6.28 16.06 4.52
CA ILE A 329 4.82 15.97 4.39
C ILE A 329 4.47 16.31 2.94
N ALA A 330 4.14 15.27 2.15
CA ALA A 330 4.11 15.37 0.69
C ALA A 330 2.79 14.83 0.10
N ALA A 331 1.93 15.74 -0.39
CA ALA A 331 0.58 15.41 -0.88
C ALA A 331 0.54 15.30 -2.43
N TYR A 332 1.01 14.17 -2.98
CA TYR A 332 1.00 13.88 -4.42
C TYR A 332 0.04 12.73 -4.78
N TYR A 333 -0.93 12.45 -3.95
CA TYR A 333 -1.89 11.37 -4.15
C TYR A 333 -2.54 11.43 -5.53
N GLY A 334 -2.57 10.29 -6.23
CA GLY A 334 -3.18 10.17 -7.56
C GLY A 334 -2.47 10.91 -8.69
N TYR A 335 -1.29 11.50 -8.48
CA TYR A 335 -0.54 12.20 -9.53
C TYR A 335 0.43 11.24 -10.24
N PRO A 336 0.46 11.15 -11.58
CA PRO A 336 -0.31 11.88 -12.60
C PRO A 336 -1.59 11.19 -13.11
N TYR A 337 -2.14 10.22 -12.40
CA TYR A 337 -3.27 9.39 -12.86
C TYR A 337 -4.61 10.13 -12.84
N THR A 338 -4.77 11.14 -13.69
CA THR A 338 -6.09 11.71 -13.98
C THR A 338 -6.93 10.83 -14.93
N ASP A 339 -6.28 9.89 -15.66
CA ASP A 339 -6.95 9.10 -16.72
C ASP A 339 -7.37 7.69 -16.29
N LEU A 340 -6.85 7.17 -15.19
CA LEU A 340 -7.37 5.93 -14.61
C LEU A 340 -8.51 6.27 -13.66
N ASN A 341 -9.74 6.10 -14.14
CA ASN A 341 -11.01 6.31 -13.42
C ASN A 341 -11.18 5.51 -12.12
N ILE A 342 -10.12 5.01 -11.51
CA ILE A 342 -10.13 4.23 -10.29
C ILE A 342 -10.43 5.10 -9.06
N HIS A 343 -10.19 6.42 -9.14
CA HIS A 343 -10.38 7.34 -8.01
C HIS A 343 -11.07 8.66 -8.39
N ASN A 344 -11.93 8.66 -9.39
CA ASN A 344 -12.54 9.87 -9.96
C ASN A 344 -13.43 10.69 -9.01
N ASN A 345 -13.60 10.32 -7.75
CA ASN A 345 -14.55 10.99 -6.87
C ASN A 345 -13.97 11.60 -5.59
N ILE A 346 -12.64 11.54 -5.32
CA ILE A 346 -12.14 11.90 -3.97
C ILE A 346 -11.02 12.94 -3.97
N ILE A 347 -10.53 13.40 -5.10
CA ILE A 347 -9.55 14.50 -5.08
C ILE A 347 -10.33 15.81 -5.03
N ALA A 348 -10.75 16.21 -3.84
CA ALA A 348 -11.30 17.54 -3.64
C ALA A 348 -10.24 18.59 -4.02
N ASP A 349 -10.66 19.65 -4.72
CA ASP A 349 -9.75 20.70 -5.17
C ASP A 349 -9.08 21.48 -4.03
N ASP A 350 -9.56 21.31 -2.80
CA ASP A 350 -9.17 22.08 -1.62
C ASP A 350 -8.32 21.28 -0.61
N VAL A 351 -7.70 20.16 -1.00
CA VAL A 351 -6.92 19.32 -0.08
C VAL A 351 -5.50 19.83 0.11
N ALA A 352 -5.10 20.08 1.34
CA ALA A 352 -3.74 20.46 1.71
C ALA A 352 -2.92 19.26 2.24
N ALA A 353 -1.59 19.34 2.22
CA ALA A 353 -0.74 18.37 2.90
C ALA A 353 -0.93 18.42 4.42
N VAL A 354 -1.01 19.65 4.96
CA VAL A 354 -1.26 19.91 6.39
C VAL A 354 -2.50 20.77 6.55
N TYR A 355 -3.43 20.33 7.37
CA TYR A 355 -4.59 21.10 7.80
C TYR A 355 -4.60 21.26 9.32
N ILE A 356 -4.53 22.52 9.77
CA ILE A 356 -4.57 22.90 11.19
C ILE A 356 -5.89 23.59 11.46
N ASN A 357 -6.60 23.11 12.48
CA ASN A 357 -7.93 23.61 12.78
C ASN A 357 -8.08 23.91 14.29
N ASN A 358 -8.80 25.02 14.58
CA ASN A 358 -9.20 25.40 15.92
C ASN A 358 -10.69 25.80 15.98
N LEU A 359 -11.52 25.15 15.17
CA LEU A 359 -12.91 25.54 14.92
C LEU A 359 -13.85 25.42 16.13
N SER A 360 -13.46 24.73 17.20
CA SER A 360 -14.31 24.44 18.35
C SER A 360 -13.67 24.92 19.66
N LYS A 361 -14.45 25.63 20.48
CA LYS A 361 -14.10 25.92 21.88
C LYS A 361 -14.08 24.66 22.76
N ASN A 362 -14.64 23.56 22.28
CA ASN A 362 -14.66 22.27 22.98
C ASN A 362 -13.40 21.44 22.74
N THR A 363 -12.44 21.94 21.97
CA THR A 363 -11.11 21.35 21.84
C THR A 363 -10.10 22.10 22.70
N ALA A 364 -9.02 21.44 23.10
CA ALA A 364 -7.90 22.10 23.73
C ALA A 364 -7.33 23.19 22.78
N LYS A 365 -6.63 24.19 23.31
CA LYS A 365 -5.91 25.16 22.49
C LYS A 365 -4.96 24.43 21.54
N THR A 366 -4.95 24.78 20.26
CA THR A 366 -4.03 24.23 19.28
C THR A 366 -2.73 25.02 19.28
N VAL A 367 -1.62 24.38 19.59
CA VAL A 367 -0.26 24.95 19.50
C VAL A 367 0.54 24.08 18.55
N SER A 368 1.08 24.62 17.46
CA SER A 368 1.84 23.84 16.49
C SER A 368 3.17 24.50 16.14
N SER A 369 4.24 23.70 16.12
CA SER A 369 5.56 24.12 15.64
C SER A 369 6.02 23.18 14.53
N PHE A 370 6.56 23.76 13.47
CA PHE A 370 7.19 23.05 12.36
C PHE A 370 8.58 23.62 12.14
N THR A 371 9.59 22.76 12.32
CA THR A 371 10.99 23.16 12.18
C THR A 371 11.70 22.19 11.21
N ASN A 372 12.39 22.75 10.23
CA ASN A 372 13.13 22.00 9.22
C ASN A 372 12.25 20.95 8.47
N CYS A 373 10.99 21.24 8.26
CA CYS A 373 10.07 20.34 7.56
C CYS A 373 9.96 20.72 6.08
N ILE A 374 9.56 19.74 5.26
CA ILE A 374 9.04 19.97 3.91
C ILE A 374 7.53 19.79 3.97
N ILE A 375 6.77 20.81 3.58
CA ILE A 375 5.32 20.75 3.45
C ILE A 375 4.98 21.15 2.01
N THR A 376 4.69 20.17 1.18
CA THR A 376 4.48 20.38 -0.25
C THR A 376 3.48 19.40 -0.83
N GLY A 377 3.09 19.59 -2.06
CA GLY A 377 2.18 18.69 -2.75
C GLY A 377 1.79 19.23 -4.12
N ARG A 378 0.82 18.59 -4.72
CA ARG A 378 0.26 18.97 -6.01
C ARG A 378 -0.40 20.36 -5.99
N ARG A 379 -0.97 20.75 -4.86
CA ARG A 379 -1.72 22.00 -4.70
C ARG A 379 -0.81 23.17 -4.35
N LYS A 380 -1.19 24.39 -4.80
CA LYS A 380 -0.49 25.63 -4.45
C LYS A 380 -0.54 25.89 -2.94
N GLN A 381 -1.65 25.54 -2.30
CA GLN A 381 -1.85 25.63 -0.85
C GLN A 381 -1.69 24.26 -0.22
N SER A 382 -0.47 23.88 0.14
CA SER A 382 -0.20 22.62 0.83
C SER A 382 -0.26 22.75 2.37
N LEU A 383 -0.34 23.96 2.90
CA LEU A 383 -0.55 24.25 4.32
C LEU A 383 -1.78 25.14 4.49
N MET A 384 -2.78 24.65 5.21
CA MET A 384 -3.99 25.39 5.54
C MET A 384 -4.12 25.53 7.05
N VAL A 385 -4.32 26.77 7.51
CA VAL A 385 -4.54 27.09 8.93
C VAL A 385 -5.91 27.74 9.07
N ALA A 386 -6.89 26.98 9.54
CA ALA A 386 -8.24 27.45 9.79
C ALA A 386 -8.37 27.91 11.25
N THR A 387 -8.28 29.22 11.46
CA THR A 387 -8.24 29.84 12.79
C THR A 387 -9.38 30.84 13.01
N PRO A 388 -10.67 30.42 12.97
CA PRO A 388 -11.79 31.31 13.27
C PRO A 388 -11.78 31.81 14.72
N LEU A 389 -11.00 31.15 15.61
CA LEU A 389 -10.78 31.53 17.01
C LEU A 389 -9.27 31.76 17.20
N PRO A 390 -8.73 32.98 16.85
CA PRO A 390 -7.29 33.23 16.92
C PRO A 390 -6.68 33.03 18.29
N GLU A 391 -7.43 33.30 19.36
CA GLU A 391 -7.00 33.09 20.75
C GLU A 391 -6.79 31.60 21.11
N HIS A 392 -7.33 30.69 20.32
CA HIS A 392 -7.18 29.24 20.48
C HIS A 392 -6.08 28.62 19.60
N TYR A 393 -5.31 29.44 18.90
CA TYR A 393 -4.21 28.97 18.08
C TYR A 393 -2.90 29.70 18.37
N GLU A 394 -1.82 28.96 18.43
CA GLU A 394 -0.45 29.45 18.36
C GLU A 394 0.34 28.62 17.34
N GLY A 395 1.06 29.29 16.44
CA GLY A 395 1.86 28.65 15.40
C GLY A 395 3.30 29.15 15.39
N SER A 396 4.23 28.26 14.99
CA SER A 396 5.62 28.62 14.69
C SER A 396 6.13 27.78 13.52
N PHE A 397 6.72 28.43 12.51
CA PHE A 397 7.26 27.78 11.32
C PHE A 397 8.66 28.31 11.05
N GLU A 398 9.70 27.47 11.20
CA GLU A 398 11.09 27.91 11.08
C GLU A 398 11.94 26.94 10.25
N GLY A 399 12.67 27.46 9.26
CA GLY A 399 13.61 26.68 8.45
C GLY A 399 12.95 25.63 7.52
N ASN A 400 11.68 25.83 7.15
CA ASN A 400 10.92 24.89 6.36
C ASN A 400 10.97 25.23 4.86
N TYR A 401 10.74 24.20 4.02
CA TYR A 401 10.32 24.37 2.63
C TYR A 401 8.79 24.22 2.55
N LEU A 402 8.11 25.29 2.12
CA LEU A 402 6.65 25.39 2.18
C LEU A 402 6.06 25.69 0.80
N ARG A 403 5.14 24.87 0.32
CA ARG A 403 4.29 25.18 -0.83
C ARG A 403 2.97 25.76 -0.33
N SER A 404 2.99 27.07 -0.07
CA SER A 404 1.84 27.83 0.45
C SER A 404 2.03 29.29 0.08
N ASP A 405 0.94 30.06 0.03
CA ASP A 405 1.05 31.50 0.08
C ASP A 405 1.74 31.88 1.41
N SER A 406 2.34 33.08 1.46
CA SER A 406 3.08 33.55 2.63
C SER A 406 2.25 33.36 3.91
N LEU A 407 2.80 32.67 4.90
CA LEU A 407 2.27 32.68 6.27
C LEU A 407 2.36 34.07 6.85
N HIS A 408 1.45 34.41 7.77
CA HIS A 408 1.55 35.68 8.50
C HIS A 408 2.94 35.76 9.18
N GLU A 409 3.63 36.91 9.02
CA GLU A 409 5.01 37.12 9.51
C GLU A 409 5.21 36.76 11.00
N ALA A 410 4.16 36.90 11.81
CA ALA A 410 4.17 36.57 13.23
C ALA A 410 4.45 35.08 13.52
N PHE A 411 4.21 34.17 12.53
CA PHE A 411 4.37 32.73 12.69
C PHE A 411 5.55 32.16 11.90
N ALA A 412 6.15 32.95 10.99
CA ALA A 412 7.09 32.42 9.99
C ALA A 412 8.48 33.06 10.17
N LYS A 413 9.53 32.23 10.21
CA LYS A 413 10.93 32.64 10.27
C LYS A 413 11.79 31.75 9.41
N ASN A 414 12.65 32.35 8.57
CA ASN A 414 13.65 31.64 7.76
C ASN A 414 13.09 30.51 6.87
N ASN A 415 11.81 30.59 6.45
CA ASN A 415 11.23 29.59 5.55
C ASN A 415 11.56 29.91 4.09
N VAL A 416 11.67 28.86 3.27
CA VAL A 416 11.75 28.94 1.82
C VAL A 416 10.38 28.58 1.25
N TYR A 417 9.82 29.46 0.43
CA TYR A 417 8.52 29.23 -0.19
C TYR A 417 8.69 28.66 -1.60
N ALA A 418 7.89 27.65 -1.93
CA ALA A 418 7.91 27.03 -3.24
C ALA A 418 7.57 28.03 -4.35
N SER A 419 8.35 28.04 -5.40
CA SER A 419 8.11 28.76 -6.65
C SER A 419 7.40 27.85 -7.65
N ASP A 420 6.63 28.41 -8.59
CA ASP A 420 6.06 27.67 -9.72
C ASP A 420 7.14 27.11 -10.67
N SER A 421 8.38 27.61 -10.56
CA SER A 421 9.56 27.07 -11.26
C SER A 421 10.25 25.90 -10.57
N ASP A 422 9.88 25.57 -9.32
CA ASP A 422 10.49 24.46 -8.57
C ASP A 422 9.97 23.13 -9.12
N SER A 423 10.69 22.55 -10.05
CA SER A 423 10.30 21.31 -10.73
C SER A 423 10.79 20.05 -10.02
N CYS A 424 11.84 20.16 -9.18
CA CYS A 424 12.60 19.01 -8.66
C CYS A 424 12.82 19.12 -7.15
N VAL A 425 11.77 18.95 -6.33
CA VAL A 425 11.95 18.85 -4.86
C VAL A 425 12.44 17.46 -4.49
N PHE A 426 11.85 16.42 -5.09
CA PHE A 426 12.08 15.01 -4.82
C PHE A 426 12.53 14.26 -6.07
N ARG A 427 13.16 13.11 -5.88
CA ARG A 427 13.62 12.23 -6.97
C ARG A 427 12.45 11.74 -7.83
N ASN A 428 11.35 11.34 -7.21
CA ASN A 428 10.16 10.90 -7.95
C ASN A 428 8.85 11.19 -7.19
N ILE A 429 7.99 11.96 -7.85
CA ILE A 429 6.64 12.30 -7.35
C ILE A 429 5.54 11.55 -8.12
N TYR A 430 5.90 10.60 -8.97
CA TYR A 430 4.98 9.87 -9.82
C TYR A 430 4.77 8.46 -9.31
N TYR A 431 3.58 7.93 -9.53
CA TYR A 431 3.23 6.57 -9.21
C TYR A 431 4.03 5.54 -10.04
N LEU A 432 4.18 5.79 -11.35
CA LEU A 432 5.01 5.02 -12.27
C LEU A 432 5.89 6.00 -13.05
N SER A 433 7.17 5.86 -12.97
CA SER A 433 8.11 6.50 -13.88
C SER A 433 8.88 5.43 -14.66
N LYS A 434 9.48 5.80 -15.80
CA LYS A 434 10.32 4.87 -16.57
C LYS A 434 11.55 4.40 -15.79
N GLN A 435 11.96 5.15 -14.80
CA GLN A 435 13.20 4.93 -14.02
C GLN A 435 12.91 4.40 -12.62
N TYR A 436 11.83 4.87 -11.98
CA TYR A 436 11.42 4.48 -10.64
C TYR A 436 9.99 3.97 -10.71
N HIS A 437 9.74 2.77 -10.19
CA HIS A 437 8.40 2.20 -10.23
C HIS A 437 7.44 2.79 -9.20
N TYR A 438 7.93 3.68 -8.26
CA TYR A 438 7.14 4.20 -7.15
C TYR A 438 7.61 5.60 -6.74
N TYR A 439 6.79 6.30 -5.93
CA TYR A 439 7.17 7.55 -5.28
C TYR A 439 8.48 7.41 -4.50
N ASP A 440 9.36 8.38 -4.70
CA ASP A 440 10.61 8.51 -3.95
C ASP A 440 10.76 9.95 -3.46
N PHE A 441 10.55 10.17 -2.17
CA PHE A 441 10.61 11.48 -1.53
C PHE A 441 12.00 11.82 -0.98
N HIS A 442 13.04 11.10 -1.36
CA HIS A 442 14.40 11.59 -1.20
C HIS A 442 14.62 12.84 -2.06
N LEU A 443 15.49 13.73 -1.58
CA LEU A 443 15.74 15.00 -2.26
C LEU A 443 16.41 14.80 -3.62
N ASP A 444 15.94 15.56 -4.61
CA ASP A 444 16.64 15.69 -5.89
C ASP A 444 17.94 16.51 -5.75
N SER A 445 18.87 16.34 -6.68
CA SER A 445 20.12 17.10 -6.73
C SER A 445 19.92 18.62 -6.81
N LEU A 446 18.84 19.07 -7.40
CA LEU A 446 18.44 20.46 -7.56
C LEU A 446 17.38 20.91 -6.54
N SER A 447 17.10 20.11 -5.52
CA SER A 447 16.06 20.41 -4.55
C SER A 447 16.30 21.73 -3.81
N PRO A 448 15.32 22.66 -3.81
CA PRO A 448 15.41 23.90 -3.05
C PRO A 448 15.31 23.71 -1.53
N ALA A 449 14.99 22.50 -1.07
CA ALA A 449 14.94 22.13 0.35
C ALA A 449 16.34 21.78 0.93
N ARG A 450 17.38 21.78 0.09
CA ARG A 450 18.76 21.46 0.54
C ARG A 450 19.40 22.62 1.26
N GLY A 451 20.01 22.32 2.43
CA GLY A 451 20.82 23.26 3.19
C GLY A 451 20.08 24.47 3.76
N ILE A 452 18.76 24.39 3.92
CA ILE A 452 17.93 25.50 4.44
C ILE A 452 17.58 25.33 5.91
N GLY A 453 17.76 24.14 6.49
CA GLY A 453 17.36 23.84 7.85
C GLY A 453 18.17 24.57 8.91
N ASP A 454 17.53 24.80 10.06
CA ASP A 454 18.17 25.34 11.25
C ASP A 454 19.10 24.30 11.92
N SER A 455 20.36 24.67 12.13
CA SER A 455 21.36 23.77 12.72
C SER A 455 21.16 23.54 14.23
N ILE A 456 20.53 24.47 14.95
CA ILE A 456 20.29 24.34 16.39
C ILE A 456 19.25 23.24 16.65
N ALA A 457 18.16 23.24 15.88
CA ALA A 457 17.16 22.16 15.95
C ALA A 457 17.79 20.80 15.66
N THR A 458 18.76 20.74 14.76
CA THR A 458 19.44 19.52 14.33
C THR A 458 20.32 18.90 15.43
N LEU A 459 20.78 19.68 16.42
CA LEU A 459 21.56 19.13 17.54
C LEU A 459 20.84 18.03 18.31
N SER A 460 19.52 18.09 18.38
CA SER A 460 18.68 17.08 19.02
C SER A 460 18.34 15.90 18.10
N TYR A 461 18.59 16.02 16.79
CA TYR A 461 18.26 15.05 15.75
C TYR A 461 19.43 14.90 14.79
N PRO A 462 20.56 14.30 15.23
CA PRO A 462 21.83 14.33 14.49
C PRO A 462 21.84 13.45 13.24
N THR A 463 20.84 12.59 13.08
CA THR A 463 20.70 11.71 11.91
C THR A 463 19.34 11.91 11.26
N ASP A 464 19.26 11.59 9.99
CA ASP A 464 17.99 11.56 9.25
C ASP A 464 17.22 10.24 9.48
N MET A 465 16.08 10.07 8.81
CA MET A 465 15.19 8.91 8.95
C MET A 465 15.88 7.59 8.60
N VAL A 466 16.87 7.61 7.69
CA VAL A 466 17.62 6.41 7.27
C VAL A 466 18.98 6.28 7.95
N GLY A 467 19.24 7.11 8.97
CA GLY A 467 20.44 7.06 9.80
C GLY A 467 21.65 7.79 9.23
N LEU A 468 21.48 8.60 8.17
CA LEU A 468 22.56 9.43 7.65
C LEU A 468 22.82 10.63 8.57
N PRO A 469 24.07 10.97 8.86
CA PRO A 469 24.40 12.15 9.66
C PRO A 469 23.93 13.43 8.98
N ARG A 470 23.27 14.32 9.73
CA ARG A 470 22.86 15.63 9.22
C ARG A 470 24.06 16.57 9.13
N LYS A 471 24.06 17.40 8.09
CA LYS A 471 25.12 18.37 7.81
C LYS A 471 25.02 19.58 8.75
N ASN A 472 26.10 20.41 8.80
CA ASN A 472 26.08 21.69 9.55
C ASN A 472 24.96 22.66 9.06
N LYS A 473 24.64 22.63 7.78
CA LYS A 473 23.43 23.19 7.20
C LYS A 473 22.57 22.01 6.75
N PRO A 474 21.66 21.53 7.60
CA PRO A 474 20.88 20.35 7.29
C PRO A 474 19.87 20.64 6.18
N ASP A 475 19.53 19.60 5.47
CA ASP A 475 18.44 19.67 4.54
C ASP A 475 17.11 19.72 5.31
N ALA A 476 16.09 20.39 4.78
CA ALA A 476 14.74 20.26 5.31
C ALA A 476 14.15 18.89 4.94
N GLY A 477 13.26 18.40 5.80
CA GLY A 477 12.63 17.09 5.61
C GLY A 477 13.32 15.96 6.36
N CYS A 478 12.77 14.74 6.18
CA CYS A 478 13.22 13.55 6.89
C CYS A 478 14.45 12.88 6.26
N TYR A 479 14.88 13.28 5.08
CA TYR A 479 16.04 12.73 4.36
C TYR A 479 17.10 13.79 4.09
N GLU A 480 18.36 13.48 4.36
CA GLU A 480 19.50 14.24 3.86
C GLU A 480 19.79 13.84 2.40
N TYR A 481 20.13 14.82 1.57
CA TYR A 481 20.54 14.55 0.20
C TYR A 481 21.89 13.82 0.14
N VAL A 482 21.91 12.75 -0.61
CA VAL A 482 23.11 11.97 -0.95
C VAL A 482 23.28 11.98 -2.47
N GLU A 483 24.47 12.32 -2.92
CA GLU A 483 24.83 12.21 -4.34
C GLU A 483 24.90 10.71 -4.68
N GLU A 484 24.17 10.29 -5.71
CA GLU A 484 24.28 8.93 -6.22
C GLU A 484 25.64 8.79 -6.93
N LEU A 485 26.40 7.76 -6.55
CA LEU A 485 27.67 7.41 -7.17
C LEU A 485 27.46 6.73 -8.53
#